data_0a166c627e3dae7ab7fd919d494c0ff7
#
_entry.id   0a166c627e3dae7ab7fd919d494c0ff7
#
_cell.length_a   1.000
_cell.length_b   1.000
_cell.length_c   1.000
_cell.angle_alpha   90.00
_cell.angle_beta   90.00
_cell.angle_gamma   90.00
#
_symmetry.space_group_name_H-M   'P 1'
#
loop_
_entity.id
_entity.type
_entity.pdbx_description
1 polymer ?
#
loop_
_entity_poly.entity_id
_entity_poly.type
_entity_poly.pdbx_seq_one_letter_code
_entity_poly.pdbx_strand_id
1 'polypeptide(L)'
;MKLFFALLFAACFMSAFEVKAQVTAEQENWKAAERQVIDYLVNKHVDYYVIFDARDFGLPAPDSLTLKAADGLGIFAYEVCPKQPKGVVICLSGIENPSVTAFYGHAAEFYKANVATIMPDLRGHGKSDGNRICLAYEEARDVKAVTDYIKSNAKYKDVPVIVMGVSMGGAVAIRSIGENKDIDGLIALSAFSSLEDFLQASREAFLPMIPAEQLAGITRQVVKEKYGVDSSVNSPLYALRGLNNRPVLMMHSRQDSQVPYSCFEKLAAEASKYTIDLDTMTVEGDEHFICKDFTKPSADKEYMRQVMRFIRKLTSSHPYVKTEKGVELMEIVARFADRSFCPCLQISI
;
A
#
# COMPACT_ATOMS: atom_id res chain seq x y z
N MET A 1 17.90 22.29 -61.00
CA MET A 1 16.94 22.61 -59.93
C MET A 1 16.26 21.37 -59.36
N LYS A 2 15.65 20.47 -60.13
CA LYS A 2 14.99 19.25 -59.61
C LYS A 2 15.92 18.27 -58.88
N LEU A 3 17.18 18.12 -59.33
CA LEU A 3 18.16 17.23 -58.73
C LEU A 3 18.65 17.75 -57.36
N PHE A 4 18.78 19.07 -57.20
CA PHE A 4 19.20 19.73 -55.96
C PHE A 4 18.13 19.61 -54.85
N PHE A 5 16.86 19.74 -55.23
CA PHE A 5 15.74 19.51 -54.29
C PHE A 5 15.62 18.04 -53.88
N ALA A 6 15.88 17.08 -54.75
CA ALA A 6 15.86 15.66 -54.41
C ALA A 6 16.99 15.27 -53.47
N LEU A 7 18.18 15.86 -53.63
CA LEU A 7 19.31 15.63 -52.70
C LEU A 7 19.11 16.29 -51.36
N LEU A 8 18.52 17.49 -51.27
CA LEU A 8 18.16 18.14 -50.00
C LEU A 8 17.07 17.34 -49.27
N PHE A 9 16.07 16.84 -49.98
CA PHE A 9 15.00 16.01 -49.41
C PHE A 9 15.53 14.68 -48.89
N ALA A 10 16.44 14.03 -49.64
CA ALA A 10 17.11 12.80 -49.20
C ALA A 10 18.00 13.03 -47.96
N ALA A 11 18.75 14.14 -47.90
CA ALA A 11 19.57 14.49 -46.73
C ALA A 11 18.73 14.80 -45.47
N CYS A 12 17.59 15.52 -45.62
CA CYS A 12 16.66 15.75 -44.53
C CYS A 12 15.98 14.45 -44.07
N PHE A 13 15.68 13.53 -44.98
CA PHE A 13 15.09 12.23 -44.64
C PHE A 13 16.10 11.31 -43.92
N MET A 14 17.36 11.31 -44.38
CA MET A 14 18.45 10.56 -43.73
C MET A 14 18.74 11.10 -42.33
N SER A 15 18.81 12.43 -42.16
CA SER A 15 19.02 13.03 -40.84
C SER A 15 17.84 12.77 -39.87
N ALA A 16 16.62 12.81 -40.37
CA ALA A 16 15.44 12.47 -39.56
C ALA A 16 15.41 10.99 -39.17
N PHE A 17 15.85 10.09 -40.06
CA PHE A 17 15.95 8.66 -39.79
C PHE A 17 17.08 8.34 -38.76
N GLU A 18 18.24 8.99 -38.91
CA GLU A 18 19.36 8.86 -37.96
C GLU A 18 18.99 9.39 -36.57
N VAL A 19 18.36 10.57 -36.49
CA VAL A 19 17.85 11.14 -35.23
C VAL A 19 16.82 10.19 -34.59
N LYS A 20 15.89 9.67 -35.36
CA LYS A 20 14.90 8.70 -34.86
C LYS A 20 15.54 7.40 -34.38
N ALA A 21 16.55 6.89 -35.10
CA ALA A 21 17.29 5.70 -34.68
C ALA A 21 18.09 5.94 -33.39
N GLN A 22 18.72 7.11 -33.27
CA GLN A 22 19.45 7.49 -32.04
C GLN A 22 18.54 7.64 -30.84
N VAL A 23 17.39 8.32 -30.98
CA VAL A 23 16.38 8.45 -29.90
C VAL A 23 15.85 7.07 -29.49
N THR A 24 15.62 6.16 -30.43
CA THR A 24 15.17 4.80 -30.14
C THR A 24 16.24 4.02 -29.36
N ALA A 25 17.52 4.15 -29.73
CA ALA A 25 18.63 3.49 -29.03
C ALA A 25 18.79 4.05 -27.59
N GLU A 26 18.66 5.36 -27.38
CA GLU A 26 18.66 5.95 -26.04
C GLU A 26 17.50 5.44 -25.19
N GLN A 27 16.30 5.38 -25.72
CA GLN A 27 15.13 4.87 -25.01
C GLN A 27 15.30 3.40 -24.60
N GLU A 28 15.87 2.56 -25.44
CA GLU A 28 16.17 1.17 -25.06
C GLU A 28 17.26 1.08 -23.99
N ASN A 29 18.26 1.96 -24.01
CA ASN A 29 19.24 2.06 -22.94
C ASN A 29 18.61 2.49 -21.60
N TRP A 30 17.68 3.45 -21.61
CA TRP A 30 16.96 3.87 -20.40
C TRP A 30 16.07 2.75 -19.87
N LYS A 31 15.35 2.02 -20.71
CA LYS A 31 14.59 0.84 -20.30
C LYS A 31 15.48 -0.23 -19.68
N ALA A 32 16.65 -0.47 -20.25
CA ALA A 32 17.61 -1.44 -19.71
C ALA A 32 18.10 -1.02 -18.32
N ALA A 33 18.43 0.27 -18.14
CA ALA A 33 18.86 0.81 -16.85
C ALA A 33 17.74 0.71 -15.79
N GLU A 34 16.52 1.10 -16.15
CA GLU A 34 15.38 1.01 -15.23
C GLU A 34 15.04 -0.44 -14.89
N ARG A 35 15.11 -1.34 -15.87
CA ARG A 35 14.93 -2.78 -15.63
C ARG A 35 15.96 -3.31 -14.62
N GLN A 36 17.22 -2.89 -14.70
CA GLN A 36 18.23 -3.26 -13.72
C GLN A 36 17.90 -2.76 -12.32
N VAL A 37 17.40 -1.54 -12.17
CA VAL A 37 16.97 -1.00 -10.87
C VAL A 37 15.79 -1.79 -10.32
N ILE A 38 14.76 -2.04 -11.15
CA ILE A 38 13.61 -2.85 -10.74
C ILE A 38 14.05 -4.28 -10.40
N ASP A 39 14.94 -4.88 -11.19
CA ASP A 39 15.47 -6.23 -10.93
C ASP A 39 16.26 -6.30 -9.63
N TYR A 40 17.06 -5.27 -9.33
CA TYR A 40 17.75 -5.16 -8.06
C TYR A 40 16.77 -5.10 -6.87
N LEU A 41 15.68 -4.37 -7.02
CA LEU A 41 14.67 -4.23 -5.98
C LEU A 41 13.86 -5.53 -5.75
N VAL A 42 13.60 -6.31 -6.80
CA VAL A 42 12.57 -7.38 -6.75
C VAL A 42 13.08 -8.80 -6.97
N ASN A 43 14.17 -9.01 -7.73
CA ASN A 43 14.64 -10.36 -8.06
C ASN A 43 15.46 -10.98 -6.92
N LYS A 44 14.87 -11.02 -5.75
CA LYS A 44 15.48 -11.62 -4.58
C LYS A 44 14.42 -12.27 -3.70
N HIS A 45 14.78 -13.36 -3.06
CA HIS A 45 14.12 -13.79 -1.85
C HIS A 45 14.70 -13.01 -0.68
N VAL A 46 13.87 -12.47 0.18
CA VAL A 46 14.30 -11.69 1.35
C VAL A 46 14.38 -12.63 2.55
N ASP A 47 15.59 -13.12 2.84
CA ASP A 47 15.87 -13.87 4.05
C ASP A 47 15.90 -12.91 5.25
N TYR A 48 15.20 -13.28 6.31
CA TYR A 48 15.19 -12.47 7.51
C TYR A 48 16.49 -12.64 8.30
N TYR A 49 17.09 -11.52 8.69
CA TYR A 49 18.31 -11.51 9.50
C TYR A 49 18.03 -11.42 11.01
N VAL A 50 16.80 -11.07 11.40
CA VAL A 50 16.34 -11.07 12.80
C VAL A 50 14.93 -11.64 12.85
N ILE A 51 14.75 -12.68 13.65
CA ILE A 51 13.42 -13.19 14.02
C ILE A 51 13.26 -12.97 15.52
N PHE A 52 12.33 -12.10 15.87
CA PHE A 52 12.04 -11.79 17.27
C PHE A 52 11.24 -12.94 17.92
N ASP A 53 11.44 -13.14 19.23
CA ASP A 53 10.65 -14.07 20.03
C ASP A 53 9.42 -13.34 20.61
N ALA A 54 8.23 -13.86 20.38
CA ALA A 54 6.98 -13.27 20.90
C ALA A 54 6.98 -13.12 22.43
N ARG A 55 7.69 -14.02 23.14
CA ARG A 55 7.79 -14.00 24.60
C ARG A 55 8.51 -12.75 25.13
N ASP A 56 9.44 -12.18 24.38
CA ASP A 56 10.14 -10.94 24.71
C ASP A 56 9.18 -9.73 24.74
N PHE A 57 8.02 -9.87 24.13
CA PHE A 57 6.94 -8.87 24.09
C PHE A 57 5.76 -9.22 25.01
N GLY A 58 5.91 -10.26 25.86
CA GLY A 58 4.85 -10.70 26.77
C GLY A 58 3.67 -11.40 26.07
N LEU A 59 3.91 -11.91 24.86
CA LEU A 59 2.92 -12.65 24.07
C LEU A 59 3.04 -14.16 24.31
N PRO A 60 1.96 -14.94 24.12
CA PRO A 60 2.08 -16.39 23.98
C PRO A 60 2.91 -16.74 22.73
N ALA A 61 3.38 -18.00 22.67
CA ALA A 61 3.97 -18.51 21.43
C ALA A 61 2.95 -18.39 20.28
N PRO A 62 3.35 -17.88 19.11
CA PRO A 62 2.45 -17.74 17.98
C PRO A 62 2.13 -19.10 17.36
N ASP A 63 0.93 -19.26 16.87
CA ASP A 63 0.61 -20.35 15.96
C ASP A 63 1.28 -20.09 14.61
N SER A 64 1.71 -21.15 13.94
CA SER A 64 2.26 -21.12 12.58
C SER A 64 1.23 -21.57 11.58
N LEU A 65 0.96 -20.76 10.57
CA LEU A 65 0.03 -21.06 9.50
C LEU A 65 0.80 -21.26 8.19
N THR A 66 0.32 -22.17 7.35
CA THR A 66 0.72 -22.28 5.94
C THR A 66 -0.54 -22.20 5.11
N LEU A 67 -0.72 -21.10 4.41
CA LEU A 67 -1.88 -20.77 3.62
C LEU A 67 -1.54 -20.90 2.14
N LYS A 68 -2.54 -21.02 1.29
CA LYS A 68 -2.32 -21.15 -0.15
C LYS A 68 -2.92 -19.98 -0.90
N ALA A 69 -2.08 -19.20 -1.57
CA ALA A 69 -2.52 -18.13 -2.46
C ALA A 69 -3.18 -18.70 -3.71
N ALA A 70 -4.00 -17.89 -4.40
CA ALA A 70 -4.77 -18.33 -5.57
C ALA A 70 -3.90 -18.83 -6.74
N ASP A 71 -2.65 -18.38 -6.82
CA ASP A 71 -1.65 -18.82 -7.81
C ASP A 71 -0.83 -20.04 -7.35
N GLY A 72 -1.17 -20.60 -6.20
CA GLY A 72 -0.61 -21.84 -5.70
C GLY A 72 0.59 -21.70 -4.77
N LEU A 73 1.11 -20.47 -4.54
CA LEU A 73 2.20 -20.25 -3.59
C LEU A 73 1.75 -20.52 -2.15
N GLY A 74 2.64 -21.17 -1.37
CA GLY A 74 2.49 -21.32 0.07
C GLY A 74 2.88 -20.03 0.78
N ILE A 75 1.97 -19.49 1.58
CA ILE A 75 2.16 -18.27 2.38
C ILE A 75 2.24 -18.67 3.84
N PHE A 76 3.40 -18.46 4.43
CA PHE A 76 3.61 -18.68 5.85
C PHE A 76 3.13 -17.47 6.65
N ALA A 77 2.53 -17.70 7.82
CA ALA A 77 2.13 -16.60 8.71
C ALA A 77 2.28 -16.99 10.17
N TYR A 78 2.58 -15.99 11.00
CA TYR A 78 2.51 -16.09 12.46
C TYR A 78 1.16 -15.56 12.93
N GLU A 79 0.49 -16.29 13.81
CA GLU A 79 -0.78 -15.89 14.40
C GLU A 79 -0.66 -15.75 15.91
N VAL A 80 -1.01 -14.58 16.43
CA VAL A 80 -1.16 -14.32 17.87
C VAL A 80 -2.63 -14.00 18.13
N CYS A 81 -3.34 -14.93 18.81
CA CYS A 81 -4.77 -14.83 18.98
C CYS A 81 -5.20 -14.91 20.44
N PRO A 82 -5.91 -13.92 20.97
CA PRO A 82 -6.55 -14.03 22.29
C PRO A 82 -7.74 -15.01 22.25
N LYS A 83 -8.18 -15.49 23.41
CA LYS A 83 -9.26 -16.51 23.49
C LYS A 83 -10.57 -16.08 22.82
N GLN A 84 -10.90 -14.80 22.89
CA GLN A 84 -12.13 -14.24 22.31
C GLN A 84 -11.78 -12.94 21.55
N PRO A 85 -11.28 -13.05 20.30
CA PRO A 85 -10.88 -11.89 19.55
C PRO A 85 -12.10 -11.04 19.18
N LYS A 86 -11.94 -9.72 19.31
CA LYS A 86 -12.94 -8.70 18.88
C LYS A 86 -12.65 -8.13 17.51
N GLY A 87 -11.54 -8.51 16.90
CA GLY A 87 -11.08 -8.10 15.59
C GLY A 87 -9.79 -8.81 15.24
N VAL A 88 -9.37 -8.68 13.99
CA VAL A 88 -8.09 -9.20 13.49
C VAL A 88 -7.35 -8.09 12.77
N VAL A 89 -6.05 -7.93 13.06
CA VAL A 89 -5.15 -7.06 12.28
C VAL A 89 -4.19 -7.95 11.50
N ILE A 90 -4.18 -7.81 10.19
CA ILE A 90 -3.17 -8.39 9.30
C ILE A 90 -2.04 -7.38 9.19
N CYS A 91 -0.82 -7.73 9.63
CA CYS A 91 0.33 -6.85 9.60
C CYS A 91 1.30 -7.22 8.49
N LEU A 92 1.65 -6.25 7.64
CA LEU A 92 2.45 -6.43 6.43
C LEU A 92 3.75 -5.63 6.51
N SER A 93 4.88 -6.32 6.37
CA SER A 93 6.21 -5.69 6.42
C SER A 93 6.60 -5.01 5.11
N GLY A 94 7.54 -4.06 5.19
CA GLY A 94 8.22 -3.48 4.04
C GLY A 94 9.29 -4.41 3.46
N ILE A 95 10.00 -3.94 2.42
CA ILE A 95 10.98 -4.76 1.68
C ILE A 95 12.13 -5.23 2.55
N GLU A 96 12.73 -4.40 3.34
CA GLU A 96 13.97 -4.70 4.06
C GLU A 96 13.79 -4.69 5.58
N ASN A 97 12.57 -4.96 6.04
CA ASN A 97 12.33 -5.13 7.46
C ASN A 97 13.13 -6.34 7.99
N PRO A 98 13.59 -6.28 9.25
CA PRO A 98 14.31 -7.40 9.86
C PRO A 98 13.54 -8.72 9.73
N SER A 99 12.25 -8.67 9.96
CA SER A 99 11.25 -9.71 9.67
C SER A 99 9.84 -9.17 9.98
N VAL A 100 8.81 -9.89 9.57
CA VAL A 100 7.43 -9.57 9.96
C VAL A 100 7.22 -9.65 11.47
N THR A 101 8.06 -10.40 12.19
CA THR A 101 8.01 -10.51 13.65
C THR A 101 8.38 -9.21 14.37
N ALA A 102 8.91 -8.18 13.68
CA ALA A 102 9.06 -6.83 14.22
C ALA A 102 7.70 -6.21 14.66
N PHE A 103 6.59 -6.72 14.14
CA PHE A 103 5.25 -6.34 14.57
C PHE A 103 4.82 -6.92 15.94
N TYR A 104 5.63 -7.76 16.62
CA TYR A 104 5.24 -8.27 17.94
C TYR A 104 5.01 -7.16 18.97
N GLY A 105 5.71 -6.03 18.86
CA GLY A 105 5.41 -4.88 19.73
C GLY A 105 4.00 -4.34 19.53
N HIS A 106 3.54 -4.26 18.29
CA HIS A 106 2.15 -3.88 17.96
C HIS A 106 1.17 -4.97 18.38
N ALA A 107 1.49 -6.22 18.05
CA ALA A 107 0.67 -7.37 18.43
C ALA A 107 0.44 -7.46 19.94
N ALA A 108 1.43 -7.07 20.76
CA ALA A 108 1.28 -7.03 22.23
C ALA A 108 0.22 -6.00 22.68
N GLU A 109 0.18 -4.83 22.05
CA GLU A 109 -0.84 -3.82 22.35
C GLU A 109 -2.23 -4.26 21.82
N PHE A 110 -2.29 -4.91 20.67
CA PHE A 110 -3.53 -5.46 20.11
C PHE A 110 -4.07 -6.60 20.97
N TYR A 111 -3.20 -7.51 21.42
CA TYR A 111 -3.56 -8.63 22.28
C TYR A 111 -4.18 -8.17 23.62
N LYS A 112 -3.63 -7.11 24.25
CA LYS A 112 -4.21 -6.48 25.45
C LYS A 112 -5.63 -5.94 25.20
N ALA A 113 -5.95 -5.58 23.96
CA ALA A 113 -7.28 -5.11 23.55
C ALA A 113 -8.21 -6.25 23.07
N ASN A 114 -7.82 -7.52 23.22
CA ASN A 114 -8.49 -8.68 22.66
C ASN A 114 -8.60 -8.64 21.11
N VAL A 115 -7.58 -8.16 20.44
CA VAL A 115 -7.49 -8.17 18.98
C VAL A 115 -6.40 -9.15 18.56
N ALA A 116 -6.72 -10.03 17.63
CA ALA A 116 -5.78 -10.98 17.05
C ALA A 116 -4.87 -10.30 16.04
N THR A 117 -3.68 -10.85 15.86
CA THR A 117 -2.72 -10.36 14.85
C THR A 117 -2.27 -11.54 14.01
N ILE A 118 -2.34 -11.38 12.68
CA ILE A 118 -1.78 -12.33 11.71
C ILE A 118 -0.71 -11.60 10.92
N MET A 119 0.48 -12.17 10.89
CA MET A 119 1.68 -11.57 10.32
C MET A 119 2.21 -12.51 9.22
N PRO A 120 1.74 -12.37 7.98
CA PRO A 120 2.24 -13.20 6.89
C PRO A 120 3.64 -12.74 6.44
N ASP A 121 4.51 -13.69 6.18
CA ASP A 121 5.60 -13.50 5.27
C ASP A 121 4.98 -13.35 3.87
N LEU A 122 5.10 -12.19 3.24
CA LEU A 122 4.64 -12.03 1.86
C LEU A 122 5.48 -12.90 0.92
N ARG A 123 4.98 -13.18 -0.29
CA ARG A 123 5.74 -13.92 -1.29
C ARG A 123 7.17 -13.38 -1.44
N GLY A 124 8.12 -14.26 -1.61
CA GLY A 124 9.53 -13.88 -1.70
C GLY A 124 10.15 -13.39 -0.38
N HIS A 125 9.49 -13.59 0.77
CA HIS A 125 10.02 -13.23 2.08
C HIS A 125 9.98 -14.42 3.05
N GLY A 126 10.97 -14.49 3.92
CA GLY A 126 11.00 -15.38 5.09
C GLY A 126 10.75 -16.84 4.74
N LYS A 127 9.66 -17.41 5.26
CA LYS A 127 9.29 -18.82 5.07
C LYS A 127 8.24 -19.04 3.98
N SER A 128 7.74 -17.98 3.35
CA SER A 128 6.80 -18.09 2.24
C SER A 128 7.50 -18.50 0.94
N ASP A 129 6.73 -19.13 0.06
CA ASP A 129 7.20 -19.44 -1.28
C ASP A 129 7.46 -18.20 -2.13
N GLY A 130 8.11 -18.41 -3.26
CA GLY A 130 8.45 -17.36 -4.21
C GLY A 130 9.92 -16.96 -4.11
N ASN A 131 10.46 -16.55 -5.24
CA ASN A 131 11.86 -16.16 -5.41
C ASN A 131 12.03 -14.68 -5.74
N ARG A 132 10.93 -13.92 -5.67
CA ARG A 132 10.90 -12.49 -5.94
C ARG A 132 9.80 -11.79 -5.17
N ILE A 133 10.01 -10.54 -4.86
CA ILE A 133 9.00 -9.58 -4.43
C ILE A 133 8.39 -8.87 -5.64
N CYS A 134 7.17 -8.41 -5.55
CA CYS A 134 6.43 -7.86 -6.69
C CYS A 134 5.96 -6.42 -6.52
N LEU A 135 6.52 -5.69 -5.55
CA LEU A 135 6.25 -4.24 -5.32
C LEU A 135 4.75 -3.88 -5.28
N ALA A 136 3.97 -4.69 -4.55
CA ALA A 136 2.52 -4.60 -4.40
C ALA A 136 1.70 -5.04 -5.64
N TYR A 137 2.30 -5.53 -6.71
CA TYR A 137 1.53 -5.98 -7.88
C TYR A 137 0.87 -7.35 -7.70
N GLU A 138 1.48 -8.24 -6.93
CA GLU A 138 0.97 -9.62 -6.74
C GLU A 138 0.68 -9.97 -5.28
N GLU A 139 1.28 -9.27 -4.30
CA GLU A 139 1.18 -9.57 -2.87
C GLU A 139 -0.24 -9.44 -2.30
N ALA A 140 -1.13 -8.70 -2.96
CA ALA A 140 -2.54 -8.66 -2.57
C ALA A 140 -3.22 -10.05 -2.60
N ARG A 141 -2.70 -11.00 -3.40
CA ARG A 141 -3.15 -12.41 -3.43
C ARG A 141 -2.77 -13.15 -2.15
N ASP A 142 -1.64 -12.79 -1.54
CA ASP A 142 -1.17 -13.39 -0.28
C ASP A 142 -2.08 -12.94 0.87
N VAL A 143 -2.40 -11.64 0.89
CA VAL A 143 -3.35 -11.08 1.85
C VAL A 143 -4.76 -11.67 1.66
N LYS A 144 -5.15 -11.96 0.42
CA LYS A 144 -6.43 -12.64 0.14
C LYS A 144 -6.45 -14.05 0.76
N ALA A 145 -5.36 -14.82 0.68
CA ALA A 145 -5.28 -16.12 1.33
C ALA A 145 -5.42 -16.01 2.85
N VAL A 146 -4.83 -14.98 3.48
CA VAL A 146 -5.00 -14.71 4.91
C VAL A 146 -6.46 -14.35 5.24
N THR A 147 -7.10 -13.49 4.44
CA THR A 147 -8.51 -13.13 4.69
C THR A 147 -9.46 -14.31 4.49
N ASP A 148 -9.19 -15.18 3.52
CA ASP A 148 -9.98 -16.41 3.32
C ASP A 148 -9.86 -17.36 4.51
N TYR A 149 -8.66 -17.51 5.08
CA TYR A 149 -8.47 -18.24 6.33
C TYR A 149 -9.28 -17.61 7.48
N ILE A 150 -9.20 -16.29 7.66
CA ILE A 150 -9.96 -15.60 8.70
C ILE A 150 -11.46 -15.84 8.54
N LYS A 151 -12.01 -15.66 7.33
CA LYS A 151 -13.45 -15.80 7.07
C LYS A 151 -13.95 -17.25 7.17
N SER A 152 -13.09 -18.24 6.93
CA SER A 152 -13.44 -19.66 7.10
C SER A 152 -13.30 -20.18 8.53
N ASN A 153 -12.61 -19.46 9.41
CA ASN A 153 -12.31 -19.91 10.78
C ASN A 153 -13.35 -19.40 11.78
N ALA A 154 -14.03 -20.32 12.46
CA ALA A 154 -15.10 -20.01 13.43
C ALA A 154 -14.65 -19.07 14.57
N LYS A 155 -13.36 -19.05 14.96
CA LYS A 155 -12.83 -18.15 15.99
C LYS A 155 -12.88 -16.67 15.59
N TYR A 156 -12.97 -16.37 14.28
CA TYR A 156 -13.05 -15.02 13.73
C TYR A 156 -14.42 -14.67 13.16
N LYS A 157 -15.45 -15.44 13.55
CA LYS A 157 -16.80 -15.19 13.07
C LYS A 157 -17.25 -13.79 13.47
N ASP A 158 -17.74 -13.04 12.47
CA ASP A 158 -18.36 -11.73 12.63
C ASP A 158 -17.46 -10.64 13.25
N VAL A 159 -16.12 -10.83 13.28
CA VAL A 159 -15.20 -9.80 13.74
C VAL A 159 -14.62 -9.00 12.56
N PRO A 160 -14.34 -7.69 12.74
CA PRO A 160 -13.74 -6.87 11.68
C PRO A 160 -12.31 -7.30 11.41
N VAL A 161 -11.93 -7.22 10.12
CA VAL A 161 -10.58 -7.47 9.60
C VAL A 161 -9.96 -6.15 9.20
N ILE A 162 -8.85 -5.81 9.81
CA ILE A 162 -8.07 -4.61 9.53
C ILE A 162 -6.76 -5.04 8.86
N VAL A 163 -6.37 -4.36 7.80
CA VAL A 163 -5.04 -4.53 7.23
C VAL A 163 -4.16 -3.34 7.61
N MET A 164 -2.96 -3.62 8.11
CA MET A 164 -1.95 -2.65 8.49
C MET A 164 -0.64 -2.98 7.80
N GLY A 165 0.01 -2.00 7.18
CA GLY A 165 1.29 -2.23 6.55
C GLY A 165 2.19 -1.01 6.56
N VAL A 166 3.51 -1.23 6.45
CA VAL A 166 4.54 -0.19 6.38
C VAL A 166 5.31 -0.29 5.07
N SER A 167 5.64 0.85 4.45
CA SER A 167 6.42 0.92 3.22
C SER A 167 5.76 0.13 2.09
N MET A 168 6.45 -0.84 1.48
CA MET A 168 5.85 -1.78 0.52
C MET A 168 4.63 -2.49 1.13
N GLY A 169 4.69 -2.93 2.39
CA GLY A 169 3.53 -3.51 3.09
C GLY A 169 2.35 -2.56 3.19
N GLY A 170 2.60 -1.26 3.32
CA GLY A 170 1.56 -0.22 3.26
C GLY A 170 0.91 -0.12 1.88
N ALA A 171 1.71 -0.19 0.83
CA ALA A 171 1.22 -0.24 -0.56
C ALA A 171 0.41 -1.52 -0.84
N VAL A 172 0.88 -2.67 -0.33
CA VAL A 172 0.14 -3.95 -0.39
C VAL A 172 -1.17 -3.87 0.39
N ALA A 173 -1.18 -3.25 1.58
CA ALA A 173 -2.39 -3.06 2.38
C ALA A 173 -3.44 -2.23 1.63
N ILE A 174 -3.03 -1.14 0.98
CA ILE A 174 -3.92 -0.30 0.15
C ILE A 174 -4.49 -1.11 -1.02
N ARG A 175 -3.64 -1.87 -1.73
CA ARG A 175 -4.11 -2.74 -2.80
C ARG A 175 -5.12 -3.78 -2.29
N SER A 176 -4.78 -4.40 -1.18
CA SER A 176 -5.61 -5.46 -0.60
C SER A 176 -7.01 -4.98 -0.21
N ILE A 177 -7.13 -3.83 0.47
CA ILE A 177 -8.47 -3.30 0.80
C ILE A 177 -9.23 -2.87 -0.45
N GLY A 178 -8.55 -2.32 -1.46
CA GLY A 178 -9.19 -1.91 -2.72
C GLY A 178 -9.80 -3.09 -3.50
N GLU A 179 -9.17 -4.25 -3.45
CA GLU A 179 -9.54 -5.44 -4.21
C GLU A 179 -10.39 -6.44 -3.40
N ASN A 180 -10.34 -6.37 -2.07
CA ASN A 180 -10.98 -7.35 -1.18
C ASN A 180 -11.98 -6.67 -0.22
N LYS A 181 -13.27 -6.98 -0.38
CA LYS A 181 -14.37 -6.44 0.47
C LYS A 181 -14.47 -7.11 1.86
N ASP A 182 -13.70 -8.16 2.10
CA ASP A 182 -13.65 -8.82 3.41
C ASP A 182 -12.72 -8.10 4.41
N ILE A 183 -12.04 -7.03 3.97
CA ILE A 183 -11.25 -6.14 4.81
C ILE A 183 -12.10 -4.94 5.19
N ASP A 184 -12.21 -4.67 6.48
CA ASP A 184 -13.10 -3.64 7.03
C ASP A 184 -12.40 -2.30 7.32
N GLY A 185 -11.06 -2.26 7.39
CA GLY A 185 -10.30 -1.03 7.65
C GLY A 185 -8.84 -1.12 7.21
N LEU A 186 -8.23 0.05 6.96
CA LEU A 186 -6.86 0.20 6.47
C LEU A 186 -6.03 1.08 7.39
N ILE A 187 -4.82 0.61 7.76
CA ILE A 187 -3.76 1.43 8.33
C ILE A 187 -2.56 1.36 7.38
N ALA A 188 -2.22 2.47 6.74
CA ALA A 188 -1.11 2.57 5.80
C ALA A 188 -0.03 3.50 6.34
N LEU A 189 1.17 2.97 6.55
CA LEU A 189 2.33 3.69 7.07
C LEU A 189 3.36 3.83 5.96
N SER A 190 3.79 5.06 5.66
CA SER A 190 4.86 5.36 4.69
C SER A 190 4.73 4.62 3.35
N ALA A 191 3.50 4.51 2.85
CA ALA A 191 3.22 3.80 1.61
C ALA A 191 3.55 4.64 0.38
N PHE A 192 4.05 4.02 -0.69
CA PHE A 192 4.15 4.68 -1.99
C PHE A 192 2.82 4.63 -2.75
N SER A 193 2.59 5.64 -3.59
CA SER A 193 1.35 5.79 -4.38
C SER A 193 1.35 4.94 -5.66
N SER A 194 2.49 4.87 -6.31
CA SER A 194 2.77 4.02 -7.47
C SER A 194 4.27 3.83 -7.60
N LEU A 195 4.71 2.84 -8.39
CA LEU A 195 6.13 2.66 -8.68
C LEU A 195 6.67 3.85 -9.49
N GLU A 196 5.87 4.39 -10.41
CA GLU A 196 6.22 5.59 -11.18
C GLU A 196 6.50 6.79 -10.26
N ASP A 197 5.63 7.03 -9.27
CA ASP A 197 5.80 8.14 -8.33
C ASP A 197 7.01 7.94 -7.43
N PHE A 198 7.23 6.71 -6.97
CA PHE A 198 8.40 6.36 -6.16
C PHE A 198 9.71 6.57 -6.94
N LEU A 199 9.81 6.01 -8.16
CA LEU A 199 11.01 6.16 -8.99
C LEU A 199 11.21 7.61 -9.44
N GLN A 200 10.13 8.34 -9.76
CA GLN A 200 10.21 9.75 -10.14
C GLN A 200 10.80 10.60 -9.00
N ALA A 201 10.37 10.38 -7.78
CA ALA A 201 10.86 11.12 -6.63
C ALA A 201 12.28 10.69 -6.21
N SER A 202 12.65 9.44 -6.51
CA SER A 202 13.99 8.89 -6.24
C SER A 202 14.90 8.92 -7.47
N ARG A 203 14.50 9.61 -8.56
CA ARG A 203 15.18 9.60 -9.86
C ARG A 203 16.66 9.98 -9.76
N GLU A 204 16.96 11.06 -9.03
CA GLU A 204 18.35 11.55 -8.91
C GLU A 204 19.28 10.51 -8.27
N ALA A 205 18.76 9.67 -7.38
CA ALA A 205 19.55 8.65 -6.69
C ALA A 205 19.74 7.38 -7.54
N PHE A 206 18.71 6.95 -8.29
CA PHE A 206 18.73 5.65 -8.96
C PHE A 206 18.85 5.73 -10.49
N LEU A 207 18.28 6.77 -11.13
CA LEU A 207 18.11 6.85 -12.58
C LEU A 207 18.37 8.28 -13.11
N PRO A 208 19.48 8.95 -12.69
CA PRO A 208 19.73 10.34 -13.07
C PRO A 208 19.89 10.55 -14.59
N MET A 209 20.22 9.47 -15.35
CA MET A 209 20.39 9.51 -16.79
C MET A 209 19.05 9.57 -17.55
N ILE A 210 17.93 9.24 -16.92
CA ILE A 210 16.62 9.24 -17.57
C ILE A 210 15.97 10.63 -17.40
N PRO A 211 15.56 11.31 -18.48
CA PRO A 211 14.83 12.56 -18.38
C PRO A 211 13.53 12.39 -17.57
N ALA A 212 13.25 13.34 -16.66
CA ALA A 212 12.11 13.27 -15.74
C ALA A 212 10.76 13.04 -16.43
N GLU A 213 10.57 13.70 -17.58
CA GLU A 213 9.35 13.61 -18.41
C GLU A 213 9.16 12.24 -19.08
N GLN A 214 10.22 11.44 -19.17
CA GLN A 214 10.17 10.12 -19.82
C GLN A 214 10.06 8.97 -18.83
N LEU A 215 10.54 9.15 -17.60
CA LEU A 215 10.66 8.09 -16.62
C LEU A 215 9.34 7.34 -16.39
N ALA A 216 8.25 8.05 -16.13
CA ALA A 216 6.95 7.41 -15.88
C ALA A 216 6.46 6.55 -17.07
N GLY A 217 6.76 6.96 -18.30
CA GLY A 217 6.44 6.18 -19.51
C GLY A 217 7.26 4.90 -19.61
N ILE A 218 8.55 4.99 -19.30
CA ILE A 218 9.48 3.87 -19.29
C ILE A 218 9.09 2.89 -18.18
N THR A 219 8.81 3.37 -16.96
CA THR A 219 8.35 2.55 -15.84
C THR A 219 7.13 1.71 -16.22
N ARG A 220 6.10 2.32 -16.83
CA ARG A 220 4.92 1.59 -17.29
C ARG A 220 5.25 0.48 -18.29
N GLN A 221 6.18 0.75 -19.22
CA GLN A 221 6.59 -0.26 -20.19
C GLN A 221 7.31 -1.44 -19.52
N VAL A 222 8.29 -1.15 -18.65
CA VAL A 222 9.06 -2.17 -17.93
C VAL A 222 8.13 -3.01 -17.02
N VAL A 223 7.21 -2.38 -16.30
CA VAL A 223 6.22 -3.08 -15.46
C VAL A 223 5.33 -3.99 -16.31
N LYS A 224 4.84 -3.50 -17.45
CA LYS A 224 4.02 -4.30 -18.36
C LYS A 224 4.78 -5.51 -18.92
N GLU A 225 6.04 -5.32 -19.30
CA GLU A 225 6.89 -6.40 -19.81
C GLU A 225 7.22 -7.44 -18.73
N LYS A 226 7.45 -6.99 -17.49
CA LYS A 226 7.88 -7.85 -16.38
C LYS A 226 6.73 -8.57 -15.68
N TYR A 227 5.64 -7.87 -15.42
CA TYR A 227 4.50 -8.38 -14.64
C TYR A 227 3.24 -8.63 -15.49
N GLY A 228 3.23 -8.22 -16.76
CA GLY A 228 2.07 -8.35 -17.63
C GLY A 228 0.91 -7.42 -17.25
N VAL A 229 1.14 -6.41 -16.39
CA VAL A 229 0.11 -5.53 -15.84
C VAL A 229 0.29 -4.09 -16.32
N ASP A 230 -0.82 -3.39 -16.46
CA ASP A 230 -0.82 -1.94 -16.64
C ASP A 230 -0.78 -1.27 -15.27
N SER A 231 0.36 -0.66 -14.92
CA SER A 231 0.58 -0.03 -13.62
C SER A 231 -0.37 1.15 -13.35
N SER A 232 -0.88 1.81 -14.40
CA SER A 232 -1.81 2.93 -14.24
C SER A 232 -3.14 2.54 -13.60
N VAL A 233 -3.56 1.28 -13.76
CA VAL A 233 -4.80 0.71 -13.17
C VAL A 233 -4.53 -0.39 -12.13
N ASN A 234 -3.27 -0.64 -11.83
CA ASN A 234 -2.85 -1.64 -10.84
C ASN A 234 -1.97 -1.05 -9.73
N SER A 235 -1.94 0.28 -9.56
CA SER A 235 -1.20 0.95 -8.50
C SER A 235 -2.00 0.99 -7.17
N PRO A 236 -1.31 1.19 -6.03
CA PRO A 236 -1.98 1.50 -4.77
C PRO A 236 -2.93 2.70 -4.89
N LEU A 237 -2.50 3.77 -5.58
CA LEU A 237 -3.33 4.95 -5.83
C LEU A 237 -4.64 4.60 -6.53
N TYR A 238 -4.59 3.75 -7.56
CA TYR A 238 -5.79 3.33 -8.28
C TYR A 238 -6.70 2.45 -7.41
N ALA A 239 -6.13 1.58 -6.59
CA ALA A 239 -6.86 0.65 -5.74
C ALA A 239 -7.75 1.34 -4.68
N LEU A 240 -7.43 2.58 -4.30
CA LEU A 240 -8.26 3.37 -3.37
C LEU A 240 -9.69 3.58 -3.85
N ARG A 241 -9.94 3.46 -5.17
CA ARG A 241 -11.30 3.52 -5.75
C ARG A 241 -12.22 2.40 -5.23
N GLY A 242 -11.62 1.30 -4.77
CA GLY A 242 -12.34 0.18 -4.15
C GLY A 242 -12.61 0.34 -2.65
N LEU A 243 -12.32 1.48 -2.02
CA LEU A 243 -12.51 1.69 -0.59
C LEU A 243 -13.97 1.53 -0.12
N ASN A 244 -14.94 1.93 -0.96
CA ASN A 244 -16.35 1.81 -0.63
C ASN A 244 -16.69 2.33 0.77
N ASN A 245 -16.22 3.54 1.08
CA ASN A 245 -16.41 4.23 2.35
C ASN A 245 -15.90 3.50 3.60
N ARG A 246 -14.94 2.57 3.44
CA ARG A 246 -14.30 1.92 4.58
C ARG A 246 -13.31 2.87 5.27
N PRO A 247 -13.18 2.78 6.62
CA PRO A 247 -12.25 3.61 7.39
C PRO A 247 -10.79 3.44 6.97
N VAL A 248 -10.06 4.55 6.96
CA VAL A 248 -8.65 4.60 6.59
C VAL A 248 -7.88 5.45 7.59
N LEU A 249 -6.73 4.95 8.03
CA LEU A 249 -5.71 5.71 8.75
C LEU A 249 -4.43 5.71 7.91
N MET A 250 -3.95 6.88 7.51
CA MET A 250 -2.69 7.03 6.79
C MET A 250 -1.70 7.84 7.60
N MET A 251 -0.46 7.36 7.70
CA MET A 251 0.62 8.06 8.40
C MET A 251 1.86 8.16 7.53
N HIS A 252 2.56 9.29 7.60
CA HIS A 252 3.79 9.52 6.85
C HIS A 252 4.70 10.54 7.52
N SER A 253 6.02 10.40 7.33
CA SER A 253 7.01 11.37 7.75
C SER A 253 7.26 12.41 6.65
N ARG A 254 7.37 13.70 7.05
CA ARG A 254 7.50 14.79 6.06
C ARG A 254 8.81 14.78 5.30
N GLN A 255 9.88 14.30 5.90
CA GLN A 255 11.21 14.21 5.31
C GLN A 255 11.63 12.75 5.07
N ASP A 256 10.68 11.83 4.88
CA ASP A 256 10.94 10.42 4.59
C ASP A 256 11.88 10.29 3.37
N SER A 257 13.08 9.78 3.60
CA SER A 257 14.12 9.63 2.58
C SER A 257 13.94 8.37 1.73
N GLN A 258 13.09 7.42 2.17
CA GLN A 258 12.86 6.16 1.48
C GLN A 258 11.62 6.23 0.58
N VAL A 259 10.50 6.76 1.11
CA VAL A 259 9.28 6.96 0.33
C VAL A 259 8.88 8.44 0.43
N PRO A 260 8.95 9.19 -0.67
CA PRO A 260 8.73 10.63 -0.63
C PRO A 260 7.33 11.02 -0.14
N TYR A 261 7.26 12.08 0.64
CA TYR A 261 6.02 12.61 1.22
C TYR A 261 4.94 12.91 0.17
N SER A 262 5.34 13.26 -1.07
CA SER A 262 4.41 13.46 -2.19
C SER A 262 3.56 12.23 -2.52
N CYS A 263 4.05 11.01 -2.20
CA CYS A 263 3.25 9.79 -2.33
C CYS A 263 2.08 9.81 -1.34
N PHE A 264 2.31 10.22 -0.09
CA PHE A 264 1.26 10.36 0.92
C PHE A 264 0.22 11.41 0.50
N GLU A 265 0.66 12.58 0.01
CA GLU A 265 -0.25 13.63 -0.45
C GLU A 265 -1.20 13.13 -1.55
N LYS A 266 -0.67 12.39 -2.53
CA LYS A 266 -1.47 11.78 -3.59
C LYS A 266 -2.44 10.73 -3.05
N LEU A 267 -1.96 9.84 -2.16
CA LEU A 267 -2.80 8.79 -1.57
C LEU A 267 -3.93 9.38 -0.72
N ALA A 268 -3.63 10.35 0.15
CA ALA A 268 -4.63 10.99 1.00
C ALA A 268 -5.68 11.77 0.16
N ALA A 269 -5.23 12.52 -0.85
CA ALA A 269 -6.12 13.23 -1.76
C ALA A 269 -7.01 12.28 -2.58
N GLU A 270 -6.51 11.12 -3.00
CA GLU A 270 -7.33 10.13 -3.72
C GLU A 270 -8.28 9.42 -2.75
N ALA A 271 -7.80 8.97 -1.57
CA ALA A 271 -8.64 8.28 -0.58
C ALA A 271 -9.85 9.12 -0.15
N SER A 272 -9.69 10.43 0.03
CA SER A 272 -10.78 11.35 0.44
C SER A 272 -11.96 11.38 -0.54
N LYS A 273 -11.79 10.89 -1.76
CA LYS A 273 -12.87 10.79 -2.75
C LYS A 273 -13.75 9.56 -2.54
N TYR A 274 -13.26 8.56 -1.80
CA TYR A 274 -13.91 7.24 -1.68
C TYR A 274 -14.22 6.82 -0.24
N THR A 275 -13.83 7.64 0.75
CA THR A 275 -14.23 7.47 2.14
C THR A 275 -14.31 8.83 2.84
N ILE A 276 -15.35 9.02 3.65
CA ILE A 276 -15.48 10.17 4.56
C ILE A 276 -14.74 9.93 5.88
N ASP A 277 -14.32 8.71 6.12
CA ASP A 277 -13.66 8.26 7.34
C ASP A 277 -12.15 8.07 7.09
N LEU A 278 -11.49 9.18 6.76
CA LEU A 278 -10.05 9.28 6.54
C LEU A 278 -9.40 10.03 7.70
N ASP A 279 -8.67 9.30 8.55
CA ASP A 279 -7.75 9.85 9.53
C ASP A 279 -6.34 9.93 8.95
N THR A 280 -5.63 11.02 9.19
CA THR A 280 -4.23 11.19 8.76
C THR A 280 -3.36 11.65 9.93
N MET A 281 -2.10 11.21 9.95
CA MET A 281 -1.07 11.69 10.86
C MET A 281 0.24 11.89 10.13
N THR A 282 0.88 13.03 10.34
CA THR A 282 2.23 13.30 9.83
C THR A 282 3.19 13.55 10.97
N VAL A 283 4.42 13.10 10.82
CA VAL A 283 5.51 13.34 11.75
C VAL A 283 6.61 14.14 11.04
N GLU A 284 7.31 14.97 11.81
CA GLU A 284 8.46 15.71 11.30
C GLU A 284 9.70 14.82 11.34
N GLY A 285 10.66 15.11 10.46
CA GLY A 285 11.92 14.37 10.37
C GLY A 285 11.89 13.25 9.35
N ASP A 286 12.94 12.43 9.34
CA ASP A 286 13.13 11.26 8.47
C ASP A 286 12.81 9.98 9.25
N GLU A 287 11.54 9.80 9.57
CA GLU A 287 11.03 8.67 10.37
C GLU A 287 10.21 7.73 9.48
N HIS A 288 10.88 6.94 8.63
CA HIS A 288 10.20 6.03 7.70
C HIS A 288 9.22 5.07 8.38
N PHE A 289 9.49 4.63 9.60
CA PHE A 289 8.59 3.75 10.37
C PHE A 289 7.57 4.51 11.21
N ILE A 290 7.49 5.84 11.10
CA ILE A 290 6.59 6.76 11.81
C ILE A 290 6.91 6.87 13.31
N CYS A 291 7.35 5.81 13.95
CA CYS A 291 7.77 5.77 15.35
C CYS A 291 9.26 5.44 15.46
N LYS A 292 9.92 5.96 16.47
CA LYS A 292 11.38 5.83 16.67
C LYS A 292 11.87 4.39 16.84
N ASP A 293 11.05 3.55 17.45
CA ASP A 293 11.35 2.12 17.63
C ASP A 293 10.11 1.31 17.24
N PHE A 294 10.15 0.74 16.05
CA PHE A 294 9.05 -0.02 15.50
C PHE A 294 8.75 -1.29 16.31
N THR A 295 9.75 -1.83 17.01
CA THR A 295 9.57 -3.00 17.89
C THR A 295 8.99 -2.64 19.26
N LYS A 296 9.03 -1.35 19.62
CA LYS A 296 8.46 -0.82 20.88
C LYS A 296 7.51 0.35 20.62
N PRO A 297 6.45 0.15 19.85
CA PRO A 297 5.57 1.24 19.39
C PRO A 297 4.86 1.96 20.54
N SER A 298 4.70 1.30 21.69
CA SER A 298 4.12 1.89 22.92
C SER A 298 5.00 2.98 23.56
N ALA A 299 6.27 3.07 23.18
CA ALA A 299 7.15 4.17 23.60
C ALA A 299 6.77 5.49 22.90
N ASP A 300 6.19 5.44 21.72
CA ASP A 300 5.59 6.58 21.05
C ASP A 300 4.07 6.64 21.32
N LYS A 301 3.73 7.44 22.33
CA LYS A 301 2.35 7.51 22.85
C LYS A 301 1.37 8.05 21.81
N GLU A 302 1.78 9.01 21.00
CA GLU A 302 0.88 9.62 20.01
C GLU A 302 0.61 8.66 18.86
N TYR A 303 1.65 8.05 18.31
CA TYR A 303 1.53 7.02 17.29
C TYR A 303 0.59 5.90 17.76
N MET A 304 0.89 5.30 18.91
CA MET A 304 0.12 4.16 19.41
C MET A 304 -1.32 4.55 19.77
N ARG A 305 -1.53 5.78 20.25
CA ARG A 305 -2.87 6.32 20.53
C ARG A 305 -3.72 6.39 19.26
N GLN A 306 -3.16 6.85 18.14
CA GLN A 306 -3.87 6.92 16.86
C GLN A 306 -4.19 5.53 16.32
N VAL A 307 -3.22 4.61 16.31
CA VAL A 307 -3.43 3.21 15.89
C VAL A 307 -4.52 2.55 16.72
N MET A 308 -4.44 2.65 18.07
CA MET A 308 -5.41 2.01 18.94
C MET A 308 -6.80 2.67 18.90
N ARG A 309 -6.87 3.99 18.67
CA ARG A 309 -8.15 4.70 18.43
C ARG A 309 -8.85 4.14 17.21
N PHE A 310 -8.11 3.99 16.11
CA PHE A 310 -8.64 3.44 14.86
C PHE A 310 -9.14 2.00 15.04
N ILE A 311 -8.32 1.13 15.66
CA ILE A 311 -8.70 -0.26 15.91
C ILE A 311 -9.94 -0.35 16.82
N ARG A 312 -9.99 0.42 17.92
CA ARG A 312 -11.13 0.41 18.84
C ARG A 312 -12.42 0.88 18.18
N LYS A 313 -12.35 1.84 17.28
CA LYS A 313 -13.50 2.31 16.49
C LYS A 313 -14.17 1.17 15.74
N LEU A 314 -13.39 0.26 15.15
CA LEU A 314 -13.89 -0.88 14.40
C LEU A 314 -14.26 -2.07 15.28
N THR A 315 -13.59 -2.26 16.43
CA THR A 315 -13.76 -3.43 17.31
C THR A 315 -14.65 -3.19 18.51
N SER A 316 -15.10 -1.94 18.77
CA SER A 316 -16.06 -1.64 19.83
C SER A 316 -17.41 -2.29 19.53
N SER A 317 -18.06 -2.81 20.58
CA SER A 317 -19.25 -3.68 20.53
C SER A 317 -20.57 -3.04 20.05
N HIS A 318 -20.52 -1.91 19.39
CA HIS A 318 -21.64 -1.49 18.56
C HIS A 318 -21.45 -2.16 17.20
N PRO A 319 -22.40 -2.98 16.75
CA PRO A 319 -22.34 -3.49 15.41
C PRO A 319 -22.21 -2.27 14.51
N TYR A 320 -21.09 -2.17 13.80
CA TYR A 320 -21.04 -1.39 12.57
C TYR A 320 -22.00 -2.12 11.66
N VAL A 321 -23.26 -1.67 11.73
CA VAL A 321 -24.32 -2.25 10.94
C VAL A 321 -23.95 -1.92 9.51
N LYS A 322 -23.50 -2.90 8.76
CA LYS A 322 -23.57 -2.95 7.30
C LYS A 322 -25.06 -2.91 6.92
N THR A 323 -25.78 -1.85 7.30
CA THR A 323 -27.15 -1.66 6.85
C THR A 323 -27.09 -0.83 5.59
N GLU A 324 -27.86 -1.24 4.62
CA GLU A 324 -28.30 -0.43 3.49
C GLU A 324 -28.74 0.99 3.91
N LYS A 325 -29.08 1.20 5.18
CA LYS A 325 -29.31 2.52 5.82
C LYS A 325 -28.10 3.48 5.80
N GLY A 326 -26.86 2.99 5.72
CA GLY A 326 -25.69 3.87 5.54
C GLY A 326 -25.71 4.56 4.17
N VAL A 327 -26.17 3.86 3.14
CA VAL A 327 -26.33 4.43 1.78
C VAL A 327 -27.51 5.40 1.78
N GLU A 328 -28.60 5.06 2.44
CA GLU A 328 -29.80 5.92 2.56
C GLU A 328 -29.52 7.20 3.35
N LEU A 329 -28.70 7.14 4.41
CA LEU A 329 -28.27 8.34 5.16
C LEU A 329 -27.36 9.25 4.33
N MET A 330 -26.50 8.69 3.49
CA MET A 330 -25.64 9.44 2.58
C MET A 330 -26.45 10.13 1.48
N GLU A 331 -27.46 9.47 0.95
CA GLU A 331 -28.40 10.08 0.00
C GLU A 331 -29.21 11.20 0.66
N ILE A 332 -29.61 11.03 1.92
CA ILE A 332 -30.32 12.06 2.69
C ILE A 332 -29.40 13.26 2.96
N VAL A 333 -28.15 13.04 3.39
CA VAL A 333 -27.18 14.12 3.63
C VAL A 333 -26.83 14.84 2.33
N ALA A 334 -26.65 14.12 1.22
CA ALA A 334 -26.43 14.72 -0.10
C ALA A 334 -27.62 15.57 -0.56
N ARG A 335 -28.86 15.12 -0.31
CA ARG A 335 -30.08 15.89 -0.60
C ARG A 335 -30.22 17.13 0.29
N PHE A 336 -29.71 17.12 1.50
CA PHE A 336 -29.71 18.31 2.37
C PHE A 336 -28.57 19.30 2.00
N ALA A 337 -27.43 18.82 1.55
CA ALA A 337 -26.33 19.68 1.07
C ALA A 337 -26.72 20.44 -0.22
N ASP A 338 -27.54 19.84 -1.08
CA ASP A 338 -28.02 20.45 -2.34
C ASP A 338 -29.15 21.45 -2.13
N ARG A 339 -29.73 21.54 -0.92
CA ARG A 339 -30.82 22.49 -0.57
C ARG A 339 -30.36 23.78 0.08
N SER A 340 -29.06 24.01 0.24
CA SER A 340 -28.51 25.28 0.78
C SER A 340 -28.41 26.42 -0.25
N PHE A 341 -29.11 26.33 -1.37
CA PHE A 341 -29.37 27.46 -2.26
C PHE A 341 -30.89 27.75 -2.28
N CYS A 342 -31.37 28.43 -1.27
CA CYS A 342 -32.64 29.10 -1.36
C CYS A 342 -32.43 30.62 -1.14
N PRO A 343 -32.53 31.45 -2.16
CA PRO A 343 -32.58 32.89 -2.00
C PRO A 343 -34.06 33.26 -1.76
N CYS A 344 -34.39 33.65 -0.54
CA CYS A 344 -35.54 34.55 -0.27
C CYS A 344 -35.80 34.62 1.23
N LEU A 345 -35.29 35.67 1.85
CA LEU A 345 -35.97 36.35 2.96
C LEU A 345 -35.48 37.81 2.99
N GLN A 346 -36.09 38.62 2.10
CA GLN A 346 -36.25 40.02 2.36
C GLN A 346 -37.30 40.11 3.48
N ILE A 347 -36.93 40.68 4.63
CA ILE A 347 -37.87 41.26 5.58
C ILE A 347 -37.47 42.75 5.68
N SER A 348 -38.40 43.54 5.13
CA SER A 348 -38.46 44.99 5.41
C SER A 348 -38.87 45.21 6.85
N ILE A 349 -38.19 46.05 7.57
CA ILE A 349 -38.61 47.27 8.27
C ILE A 349 -37.38 48.04 8.64
#